data_104da68f618109d15693741ec70ee7da
#
_entry.id   104da68f618109d15693741ec70ee7da
#
_cell.length_a   1.000
_cell.length_b   1.000
_cell.length_c   1.000
_cell.angle_alpha   90.00
_cell.angle_beta   90.00
_cell.angle_gamma   90.00
#
_symmetry.space_group_name_H-M   'P 1'
#
loop_
_entity.id
_entity.type
_entity.pdbx_description
1 polymer ?
#
loop_
_entity_poly.entity_id
_entity_poly.type
_entity_poly.pdbx_seq_one_letter_code
_entity_poly.pdbx_strand_id
1 'polypeptide(L)'
;MDAISAATHSDPYFYYTRLRARGGLTYDCALRLWVASSAAAVAAVLDHPACQVRPSTEPVPQAIAGRPAGQLFGRLMRMNDGPRQRCPRAAIEPALQGLCTAGLEAHLARWQPALVAPACAADLQHWQFVLPVALLASLLGVPAEQCETLARRTGEFVACFSPLSDQPRLQAADRAALELDAQMQALVQAPQHSPLLRQILDRSGELAPADLRANLAGLLAQTHDACAGLVGNSLVALLAAPAMQQRLRQEPGLLGDWLLERQRLDPPVQNTRRFVTAPCTVHGVELQAGETILVLLAAANQDPALAAITGSNPAHQGFSFGAGAHRCPGRELALGIVQCLLRALLQGPGLDALALDWQYLASVNGRIPLFSDRGEAEQ
;
A
#
# COMPACT_ATOMS: atom_id res chain seq x y z
N MET A 1 -10.64 10.10 -19.83
CA MET A 1 -10.35 9.28 -18.64
C MET A 1 -10.60 7.84 -19.01
N ASP A 2 -9.65 6.98 -18.78
CA ASP A 2 -9.76 5.51 -18.87
C ASP A 2 -9.56 4.86 -17.48
N ALA A 3 -9.63 3.53 -17.40
CA ALA A 3 -9.58 2.82 -16.12
C ALA A 3 -8.22 2.88 -15.42
N ILE A 4 -7.14 3.22 -16.11
CA ILE A 4 -5.80 3.40 -15.53
C ILE A 4 -5.63 4.84 -15.07
N SER A 5 -5.89 5.82 -15.94
CA SER A 5 -5.74 7.24 -15.63
C SER A 5 -6.72 7.75 -14.56
N ALA A 6 -7.81 7.02 -14.32
CA ALA A 6 -8.75 7.31 -13.25
C ALA A 6 -8.10 7.33 -11.85
N ALA A 7 -7.05 6.53 -11.61
CA ALA A 7 -6.40 6.45 -10.30
C ALA A 7 -5.91 7.82 -9.79
N THR A 8 -5.44 8.68 -10.67
CA THR A 8 -4.87 10.00 -10.35
C THR A 8 -5.77 11.19 -10.74
N HIS A 9 -6.98 10.90 -11.22
CA HIS A 9 -7.96 11.96 -11.54
C HIS A 9 -8.51 12.60 -10.26
N SER A 10 -8.82 13.88 -10.30
CA SER A 10 -9.38 14.62 -9.14
C SER A 10 -10.65 13.97 -8.58
N ASP A 11 -11.56 13.55 -9.45
CA ASP A 11 -12.76 12.77 -9.11
C ASP A 11 -12.94 11.58 -10.07
N PRO A 12 -12.52 10.36 -9.69
CA PRO A 12 -12.70 9.17 -10.51
C PRO A 12 -14.05 8.47 -10.31
N TYR A 13 -14.81 8.81 -9.26
CA TYR A 13 -15.90 8.01 -8.75
C TYR A 13 -17.13 8.00 -9.67
N PHE A 14 -17.40 9.10 -10.36
CA PHE A 14 -18.44 9.13 -11.41
C PHE A 14 -18.11 8.16 -12.55
N TYR A 15 -16.84 8.11 -12.97
CA TYR A 15 -16.37 7.18 -13.99
C TYR A 15 -16.49 5.72 -13.51
N TYR A 16 -16.11 5.42 -12.28
CA TYR A 16 -16.25 4.08 -11.70
C TYR A 16 -17.71 3.62 -11.62
N THR A 17 -18.64 4.52 -11.30
CA THR A 17 -20.07 4.22 -11.30
C THR A 17 -20.56 3.83 -12.69
N ARG A 18 -20.11 4.53 -13.73
CA ARG A 18 -20.45 4.19 -15.12
C ARG A 18 -19.86 2.84 -15.55
N LEU A 19 -18.65 2.50 -15.10
CA LEU A 19 -18.06 1.19 -15.38
C LEU A 19 -18.87 0.06 -14.74
N ARG A 20 -19.24 0.19 -13.47
CA ARG A 20 -20.09 -0.81 -12.79
C ARG A 20 -21.43 -1.02 -13.50
N ALA A 21 -22.04 0.05 -14.01
CA ALA A 21 -23.30 -0.03 -14.74
C ALA A 21 -23.23 -0.75 -16.09
N ARG A 22 -22.02 -0.89 -16.68
CA ARG A 22 -21.79 -1.62 -17.94
C ARG A 22 -21.66 -3.13 -17.77
N GLY A 23 -21.45 -3.60 -16.55
CA GLY A 23 -21.21 -5.00 -16.22
C GLY A 23 -20.01 -5.15 -15.30
N GLY A 24 -19.99 -6.21 -14.49
CA GLY A 24 -18.96 -6.39 -13.45
C GLY A 24 -17.56 -6.67 -14.00
N LEU A 25 -17.45 -7.42 -15.11
CA LEU A 25 -16.22 -7.76 -15.81
C LEU A 25 -16.42 -7.50 -17.30
N THR A 26 -15.74 -6.51 -17.86
CA THR A 26 -15.90 -6.07 -19.24
C THR A 26 -14.55 -5.88 -19.94
N TYR A 27 -14.49 -6.16 -21.25
CA TYR A 27 -13.29 -5.94 -22.05
C TYR A 27 -13.19 -4.48 -22.50
N ASP A 28 -12.06 -3.84 -22.23
CA ASP A 28 -11.72 -2.50 -22.73
C ASP A 28 -10.84 -2.64 -23.97
N CYS A 29 -11.43 -2.35 -25.14
CA CYS A 29 -10.74 -2.47 -26.43
C CYS A 29 -9.57 -1.50 -26.59
N ALA A 30 -9.63 -0.31 -25.95
CA ALA A 30 -8.58 0.70 -26.06
C ALA A 30 -7.36 0.30 -25.21
N LEU A 31 -7.60 -0.22 -23.99
CA LEU A 31 -6.56 -0.70 -23.09
C LEU A 31 -6.13 -2.15 -23.40
N ARG A 32 -6.91 -2.87 -24.21
CA ARG A 32 -6.70 -4.29 -24.57
C ARG A 32 -6.59 -5.19 -23.33
N LEU A 33 -7.47 -4.99 -22.35
CA LEU A 33 -7.51 -5.77 -21.11
C LEU A 33 -8.95 -5.83 -20.56
N TRP A 34 -9.20 -6.79 -19.70
CA TRP A 34 -10.43 -6.90 -18.94
C TRP A 34 -10.43 -5.93 -17.76
N VAL A 35 -11.58 -5.38 -17.44
CA VAL A 35 -11.77 -4.48 -16.28
C VAL A 35 -12.81 -5.09 -15.36
N ALA A 36 -12.41 -5.46 -14.16
CA ALA A 36 -13.30 -5.89 -13.06
C ALA A 36 -13.62 -4.66 -12.20
N SER A 37 -14.89 -4.26 -12.13
CA SER A 37 -15.34 -3.02 -11.48
C SER A 37 -16.41 -3.20 -10.42
N SER A 38 -17.24 -4.26 -10.46
CA SER A 38 -18.21 -4.56 -9.41
C SER A 38 -17.58 -5.36 -8.27
N ALA A 39 -18.19 -5.30 -7.08
CA ALA A 39 -17.73 -6.06 -5.91
C ALA A 39 -17.69 -7.56 -6.19
N ALA A 40 -18.70 -8.11 -6.87
CA ALA A 40 -18.76 -9.53 -7.22
C ALA A 40 -17.66 -9.95 -8.20
N ALA A 41 -17.44 -9.16 -9.26
CA ALA A 41 -16.37 -9.46 -10.22
C ALA A 41 -14.99 -9.35 -9.61
N VAL A 42 -14.75 -8.31 -8.80
CA VAL A 42 -13.47 -8.11 -8.08
C VAL A 42 -13.21 -9.26 -7.12
N ALA A 43 -14.20 -9.67 -6.32
CA ALA A 43 -14.07 -10.83 -5.45
C ALA A 43 -13.72 -12.10 -6.23
N ALA A 44 -14.47 -12.40 -7.31
CA ALA A 44 -14.25 -13.57 -8.14
C ALA A 44 -12.84 -13.61 -8.76
N VAL A 45 -12.34 -12.46 -9.29
CA VAL A 45 -10.99 -12.38 -9.86
C VAL A 45 -9.89 -12.55 -8.80
N LEU A 46 -10.06 -11.93 -7.61
CA LEU A 46 -9.03 -11.98 -6.56
C LEU A 46 -8.91 -13.37 -5.92
N ASP A 47 -9.98 -14.16 -5.95
CA ASP A 47 -10.01 -15.51 -5.37
C ASP A 47 -9.71 -16.62 -6.39
N HIS A 48 -9.69 -16.31 -7.70
CA HIS A 48 -9.55 -17.31 -8.74
C HIS A 48 -8.09 -17.77 -8.93
N PRO A 49 -7.78 -19.08 -8.82
CA PRO A 49 -6.40 -19.59 -8.84
C PRO A 49 -5.67 -19.37 -10.17
N ALA A 50 -6.38 -19.29 -11.31
CA ALA A 50 -5.77 -18.97 -12.60
C ALA A 50 -5.49 -17.47 -12.79
N CYS A 51 -5.96 -16.57 -11.90
CA CYS A 51 -5.74 -15.14 -11.96
C CYS A 51 -4.55 -14.74 -11.07
N GLN A 52 -3.33 -14.92 -11.56
CA GLN A 52 -2.09 -14.72 -10.82
C GLN A 52 -1.61 -13.27 -10.83
N VAL A 53 -0.69 -12.94 -9.91
CA VAL A 53 -0.20 -11.55 -9.71
C VAL A 53 0.82 -11.10 -10.76
N ARG A 54 1.48 -12.06 -11.42
CA ARG A 54 2.45 -11.80 -12.50
C ARG A 54 2.22 -12.74 -13.69
N PRO A 55 2.52 -12.29 -14.93
CA PRO A 55 2.52 -13.19 -16.06
C PRO A 55 3.66 -14.22 -15.91
N SER A 56 3.38 -15.47 -16.22
CA SER A 56 4.39 -16.54 -16.14
C SER A 56 5.60 -16.30 -17.04
N THR A 57 5.40 -15.59 -18.16
CA THR A 57 6.44 -15.22 -19.12
C THR A 57 7.27 -14.01 -18.68
N GLU A 58 6.79 -13.22 -17.71
CA GLU A 58 7.47 -12.02 -17.21
C GLU A 58 7.29 -11.88 -15.69
N PRO A 59 7.88 -12.77 -14.89
CA PRO A 59 7.78 -12.72 -13.43
C PRO A 59 8.44 -11.46 -12.83
N VAL A 60 9.44 -10.93 -13.51
CA VAL A 60 10.10 -9.66 -13.19
C VAL A 60 9.98 -8.73 -14.40
N PRO A 61 9.57 -7.46 -14.22
CA PRO A 61 9.49 -6.50 -15.31
C PRO A 61 10.81 -6.35 -16.07
N GLN A 62 10.76 -6.30 -17.41
CA GLN A 62 11.95 -6.24 -18.26
C GLN A 62 12.90 -5.09 -17.91
N ALA A 63 12.35 -3.92 -17.52
CA ALA A 63 13.14 -2.74 -17.14
C ALA A 63 14.09 -2.98 -15.96
N ILE A 64 13.82 -3.97 -15.12
CA ILE A 64 14.62 -4.33 -13.92
C ILE A 64 15.12 -5.78 -13.95
N ALA A 65 14.83 -6.53 -15.01
CA ALA A 65 15.28 -7.92 -15.14
C ALA A 65 16.81 -8.02 -15.12
N GLY A 66 17.34 -8.97 -14.31
CA GLY A 66 18.78 -9.14 -14.12
C GLY A 66 19.48 -8.10 -13.24
N ARG A 67 18.81 -7.00 -12.86
CA ARG A 67 19.34 -5.92 -12.03
C ARG A 67 19.12 -6.21 -10.53
N PRO A 68 19.88 -5.58 -9.61
CA PRO A 68 19.69 -5.74 -8.17
C PRO A 68 18.24 -5.52 -7.70
N ALA A 69 17.58 -4.44 -8.17
CA ALA A 69 16.18 -4.18 -7.87
C ALA A 69 15.26 -5.31 -8.36
N GLY A 70 15.52 -5.87 -9.54
CA GLY A 70 14.77 -6.99 -10.09
C GLY A 70 14.99 -8.29 -9.32
N GLN A 71 16.18 -8.53 -8.80
CA GLN A 71 16.48 -9.71 -7.97
C GLN A 71 15.70 -9.66 -6.65
N LEU A 72 15.64 -8.49 -5.99
CA LEU A 72 14.85 -8.30 -4.78
C LEU A 72 13.36 -8.38 -5.09
N PHE A 73 12.88 -7.67 -6.13
CA PHE A 73 11.49 -7.70 -6.59
C PHE A 73 10.98 -9.12 -6.84
N GLY A 74 11.76 -9.95 -7.54
CA GLY A 74 11.39 -11.32 -7.91
C GLY A 74 11.23 -12.27 -6.71
N ARG A 75 11.71 -11.88 -5.51
CA ARG A 75 11.59 -12.65 -4.26
C ARG A 75 10.44 -12.19 -3.38
N LEU A 76 9.82 -11.05 -3.67
CA LEU A 76 8.72 -10.51 -2.87
C LEU A 76 7.50 -11.45 -2.92
N MET A 77 6.97 -11.87 -1.77
CA MET A 77 5.77 -12.72 -1.69
C MET A 77 4.56 -12.10 -2.40
N ARG A 78 4.47 -10.77 -2.42
CA ARG A 78 3.40 -10.05 -3.12
C ARG A 78 3.47 -10.23 -4.64
N MET A 79 4.66 -10.43 -5.19
CA MET A 79 4.89 -10.55 -6.63
C MET A 79 4.96 -12.01 -7.10
N ASN A 80 4.63 -12.96 -6.24
CA ASN A 80 4.69 -14.38 -6.50
C ASN A 80 3.38 -15.07 -6.10
N ASP A 81 3.13 -16.22 -6.69
CA ASP A 81 2.06 -17.15 -6.34
C ASP A 81 2.65 -18.49 -5.85
N GLY A 82 1.80 -19.38 -5.36
CA GLY A 82 2.23 -20.71 -4.91
C GLY A 82 3.17 -20.69 -3.70
N PRO A 83 4.18 -21.59 -3.64
CA PRO A 83 5.09 -21.68 -2.50
C PRO A 83 5.89 -20.41 -2.25
N ARG A 84 6.30 -19.69 -3.31
CA ARG A 84 7.06 -18.42 -3.20
C ARG A 84 6.27 -17.30 -2.51
N GLN A 85 4.95 -17.39 -2.54
CA GLN A 85 4.07 -16.49 -1.80
C GLN A 85 3.75 -17.06 -0.41
N ARG A 86 3.34 -18.35 -0.35
CA ARG A 86 2.82 -18.95 0.88
C ARG A 86 3.87 -19.10 1.98
N CYS A 87 5.10 -19.52 1.63
CA CYS A 87 6.13 -19.76 2.64
C CYS A 87 6.56 -18.49 3.37
N PRO A 88 6.94 -17.37 2.70
CA PRO A 88 7.23 -16.14 3.40
C PRO A 88 6.00 -15.58 4.16
N ARG A 89 4.81 -15.71 3.58
CA ARG A 89 3.57 -15.27 4.23
C ARG A 89 3.31 -16.01 5.53
N ALA A 90 3.52 -17.33 5.58
CA ALA A 90 3.33 -18.13 6.78
C ALA A 90 4.26 -17.73 7.94
N ALA A 91 5.47 -17.24 7.63
CA ALA A 91 6.38 -16.70 8.63
C ALA A 91 5.98 -15.30 9.12
N ILE A 92 5.53 -14.44 8.21
CA ILE A 92 5.35 -13.00 8.46
C ILE A 92 3.95 -12.68 8.98
N GLU A 93 2.88 -13.20 8.38
CA GLU A 93 1.50 -12.80 8.70
C GLU A 93 1.13 -13.05 10.17
N PRO A 94 1.44 -14.21 10.81
CA PRO A 94 1.12 -14.42 12.21
C PRO A 94 1.89 -13.46 13.15
N ALA A 95 3.11 -13.08 12.78
CA ALA A 95 3.89 -12.12 13.56
C ALA A 95 3.29 -10.71 13.51
N LEU A 96 2.78 -10.30 12.35
CA LEU A 96 2.07 -9.01 12.20
C LEU A 96 0.73 -9.01 12.94
N GLN A 97 -0.02 -10.11 12.89
CA GLN A 97 -1.29 -10.28 13.61
C GLN A 97 -1.09 -10.37 15.14
N GLY A 98 0.07 -10.85 15.58
CA GLY A 98 0.45 -10.92 17.01
C GLY A 98 0.84 -9.57 17.61
N LEU A 99 0.99 -8.52 16.79
CA LEU A 99 1.16 -7.15 17.29
C LEU A 99 -0.16 -6.68 17.88
N CYS A 100 -0.28 -6.75 19.20
CA CYS A 100 -1.46 -6.20 19.87
C CYS A 100 -1.47 -4.67 19.74
N THR A 101 -2.67 -4.09 19.62
CA THR A 101 -2.88 -2.64 19.48
C THR A 101 -2.16 -1.85 20.58
N ALA A 102 -2.23 -2.30 21.83
CA ALA A 102 -1.56 -1.65 22.96
C ALA A 102 -0.02 -1.66 22.82
N GLY A 103 0.57 -2.74 22.31
CA GLY A 103 2.01 -2.83 22.06
C GLY A 103 2.46 -1.88 20.95
N LEU A 104 1.65 -1.77 19.90
CA LEU A 104 1.88 -0.81 18.82
C LEU A 104 1.76 0.63 19.32
N GLU A 105 0.70 0.98 20.05
CA GLU A 105 0.51 2.31 20.62
C GLU A 105 1.63 2.69 21.59
N ALA A 106 2.05 1.78 22.46
CA ALA A 106 3.19 2.01 23.35
C ALA A 106 4.52 2.22 22.61
N HIS A 107 4.72 1.53 21.47
CA HIS A 107 5.88 1.73 20.63
C HIS A 107 5.82 3.08 19.92
N LEU A 108 4.69 3.43 19.34
CA LEU A 108 4.49 4.69 18.64
C LEU A 108 4.54 5.90 19.58
N ALA A 109 4.11 5.76 20.83
CA ALA A 109 4.22 6.80 21.85
C ALA A 109 5.66 7.24 22.12
N ARG A 110 6.64 6.36 21.94
CA ARG A 110 8.06 6.70 22.08
C ARG A 110 8.56 7.63 20.96
N TRP A 111 7.89 7.62 19.81
CA TRP A 111 8.19 8.48 18.68
C TRP A 111 7.50 9.85 18.74
N GLN A 112 6.46 10.00 19.58
CA GLN A 112 5.72 11.25 19.70
C GLN A 112 6.60 12.49 19.96
N PRO A 113 7.64 12.43 20.82
CA PRO A 113 8.52 13.58 21.04
C PRO A 113 9.31 14.02 19.79
N ALA A 114 9.55 13.10 18.84
CA ALA A 114 10.20 13.38 17.57
C ALA A 114 9.25 13.83 16.45
N LEU A 115 7.94 13.74 16.68
CA LEU A 115 6.92 14.17 15.73
C LEU A 115 6.72 15.69 15.85
N VAL A 116 7.58 16.44 15.20
CA VAL A 116 7.43 17.91 15.10
C VAL A 116 6.22 18.22 14.21
N ALA A 117 5.34 19.09 14.66
CA ALA A 117 4.17 19.51 13.87
C ALA A 117 4.62 20.10 12.52
N PRO A 118 3.99 19.70 11.41
CA PRO A 118 4.36 20.21 10.11
C PRO A 118 4.07 21.70 10.00
N ALA A 119 5.02 22.47 9.47
CA ALA A 119 4.91 23.91 9.24
C ALA A 119 4.73 24.25 7.75
N CYS A 120 5.01 23.29 6.84
CA CYS A 120 4.95 23.47 5.39
C CYS A 120 4.64 22.13 4.69
N ALA A 121 4.47 22.19 3.37
CA ALA A 121 4.21 21.03 2.55
C ALA A 121 5.33 19.98 2.60
N ALA A 122 6.59 20.40 2.67
CA ALA A 122 7.74 19.49 2.76
C ALA A 122 7.71 18.64 4.04
N ASP A 123 7.28 19.23 5.16
CA ASP A 123 7.11 18.49 6.41
C ASP A 123 5.99 17.46 6.27
N LEU A 124 4.87 17.81 5.60
CA LEU A 124 3.80 16.84 5.33
C LEU A 124 4.27 15.69 4.44
N GLN A 125 5.12 15.93 3.46
CA GLN A 125 5.72 14.88 2.65
C GLN A 125 6.58 13.95 3.52
N HIS A 126 7.34 14.49 4.48
CA HIS A 126 8.07 13.69 5.46
C HIS A 126 7.12 12.80 6.28
N TRP A 127 6.00 13.36 6.75
CA TRP A 127 4.97 12.62 7.48
C TRP A 127 4.32 11.52 6.64
N GLN A 128 4.17 11.73 5.33
CA GLN A 128 3.56 10.76 4.42
C GLN A 128 4.52 9.62 4.04
N PHE A 129 5.72 9.96 3.57
CA PHE A 129 6.60 9.01 2.90
C PHE A 129 7.71 8.44 3.80
N VAL A 130 8.11 9.18 4.83
CA VAL A 130 9.25 8.77 5.68
C VAL A 130 8.77 8.14 6.98
N LEU A 131 7.92 8.84 7.74
CA LEU A 131 7.55 8.39 9.08
C LEU A 131 6.86 7.01 9.12
N PRO A 132 5.92 6.63 8.24
CA PRO A 132 5.31 5.30 8.29
C PRO A 132 6.34 4.17 8.13
N VAL A 133 7.30 4.35 7.23
CA VAL A 133 8.35 3.36 6.96
C VAL A 133 9.36 3.34 8.10
N ALA A 134 9.75 4.50 8.63
CA ALA A 134 10.66 4.60 9.77
C ALA A 134 10.08 3.95 11.04
N LEU A 135 8.78 4.13 11.30
CA LEU A 135 8.08 3.47 12.39
C LEU A 135 8.10 1.94 12.24
N LEU A 136 7.83 1.42 11.03
CA LEU A 136 7.93 -0.02 10.78
C LEU A 136 9.37 -0.54 10.89
N ALA A 137 10.35 0.19 10.38
CA ALA A 137 11.76 -0.15 10.53
C ALA A 137 12.17 -0.27 12.00
N SER A 138 11.72 0.66 12.83
CA SER A 138 11.93 0.64 14.28
C SER A 138 11.27 -0.57 14.95
N LEU A 139 10.06 -0.97 14.53
CA LEU A 139 9.39 -2.19 15.01
C LEU A 139 10.18 -3.46 14.65
N LEU A 140 10.82 -3.48 13.48
CA LEU A 140 11.72 -4.56 13.08
C LEU A 140 13.04 -4.56 13.88
N GLY A 141 13.37 -3.48 14.59
CA GLY A 141 14.55 -3.38 15.43
C GLY A 141 15.71 -2.61 14.78
N VAL A 142 15.45 -1.86 13.71
CA VAL A 142 16.43 -0.93 13.14
C VAL A 142 16.71 0.18 14.16
N PRO A 143 17.98 0.54 14.41
CA PRO A 143 18.35 1.65 15.30
C PRO A 143 17.67 2.96 14.89
N ALA A 144 17.22 3.74 15.87
CA ALA A 144 16.40 4.94 15.64
C ALA A 144 17.05 5.93 14.66
N GLU A 145 18.35 6.14 14.78
CA GLU A 145 19.17 7.03 13.94
C GLU A 145 19.27 6.57 12.47
N GLN A 146 18.95 5.31 12.18
CA GLN A 146 19.00 4.72 10.83
C GLN A 146 17.62 4.63 10.18
N CYS A 147 16.53 4.72 10.96
CA CYS A 147 15.17 4.46 10.47
C CYS A 147 14.77 5.37 9.34
N GLU A 148 15.01 6.69 9.43
CA GLU A 148 14.66 7.63 8.37
C GLU A 148 15.51 7.45 7.10
N THR A 149 16.81 7.18 7.26
CA THR A 149 17.68 6.89 6.13
C THR A 149 17.18 5.65 5.38
N LEU A 150 16.83 4.59 6.12
CA LEU A 150 16.27 3.38 5.53
C LEU A 150 14.92 3.64 4.87
N ALA A 151 14.07 4.50 5.43
CA ALA A 151 12.81 4.89 4.82
C ALA A 151 13.02 5.61 3.48
N ARG A 152 13.97 6.53 3.39
CA ARG A 152 14.33 7.20 2.12
C ARG A 152 14.86 6.21 1.07
N ARG A 153 15.73 5.27 1.46
CA ARG A 153 16.21 4.19 0.58
C ARG A 153 15.06 3.29 0.11
N THR A 154 14.10 3.04 1.00
CA THR A 154 12.89 2.29 0.63
C THR A 154 12.10 3.02 -0.45
N GLY A 155 11.93 4.35 -0.35
CA GLY A 155 11.30 5.17 -1.39
C GLY A 155 12.02 5.10 -2.74
N GLU A 156 13.37 5.16 -2.74
CA GLU A 156 14.16 4.96 -3.96
C GLU A 156 13.94 3.58 -4.57
N PHE A 157 13.89 2.53 -3.75
CA PHE A 157 13.63 1.17 -4.23
C PHE A 157 12.22 1.02 -4.81
N VAL A 158 11.21 1.60 -4.19
CA VAL A 158 9.80 1.52 -4.64
C VAL A 158 9.60 2.07 -6.05
N ALA A 159 10.47 2.99 -6.51
CA ALA A 159 10.43 3.48 -7.88
C ALA A 159 10.49 2.35 -8.93
N CYS A 160 11.15 1.21 -8.64
CA CYS A 160 11.20 0.07 -9.57
C CYS A 160 9.84 -0.64 -9.78
N PHE A 161 8.83 -0.36 -8.97
CA PHE A 161 7.48 -0.93 -9.12
C PHE A 161 6.64 -0.17 -10.17
N SER A 162 7.04 1.06 -10.49
CA SER A 162 6.32 1.90 -11.43
C SER A 162 6.83 1.73 -12.86
N PRO A 163 5.95 1.46 -13.83
CA PRO A 163 6.34 1.47 -15.24
C PRO A 163 6.64 2.88 -15.77
N LEU A 164 6.38 3.92 -14.97
CA LEU A 164 6.64 5.32 -15.33
C LEU A 164 8.05 5.78 -14.93
N SER A 165 8.85 4.93 -14.27
CA SER A 165 10.18 5.29 -13.79
C SER A 165 11.20 5.34 -14.93
N ASP A 166 11.96 6.43 -14.97
CA ASP A 166 13.07 6.66 -15.88
C ASP A 166 14.34 5.91 -15.44
N GLN A 167 15.37 5.94 -16.29
CA GLN A 167 16.64 5.25 -16.01
C GLN A 167 17.37 5.75 -14.75
N PRO A 168 17.44 7.06 -14.45
CA PRO A 168 18.02 7.55 -13.21
C PRO A 168 17.34 6.98 -11.95
N ARG A 169 15.99 6.93 -11.95
CA ARG A 169 15.21 6.34 -10.85
C ARG A 169 15.45 4.84 -10.72
N LEU A 170 15.53 4.11 -11.83
CA LEU A 170 15.83 2.68 -11.81
C LEU A 170 17.24 2.40 -11.33
N GLN A 171 18.23 3.25 -11.65
CA GLN A 171 19.59 3.15 -11.10
C GLN A 171 19.65 3.45 -9.59
N ALA A 172 18.87 4.42 -9.11
CA ALA A 172 18.74 4.67 -7.68
C ALA A 172 18.10 3.47 -6.98
N ALA A 173 17.06 2.86 -7.58
CA ALA A 173 16.41 1.66 -7.05
C ALA A 173 17.36 0.45 -6.95
N ASP A 174 18.31 0.31 -7.88
CA ASP A 174 19.32 -0.75 -7.80
C ASP A 174 20.27 -0.56 -6.60
N ARG A 175 20.76 0.66 -6.37
CA ARG A 175 21.60 0.96 -5.21
C ARG A 175 20.82 0.74 -3.92
N ALA A 176 19.59 1.24 -3.86
CA ALA A 176 18.72 1.06 -2.70
C ALA A 176 18.41 -0.41 -2.42
N ALA A 177 18.22 -1.23 -3.45
CA ALA A 177 17.98 -2.68 -3.29
C ALA A 177 19.17 -3.38 -2.62
N LEU A 178 20.41 -3.05 -3.01
CA LEU A 178 21.62 -3.59 -2.39
C LEU A 178 21.76 -3.14 -0.92
N GLU A 179 21.51 -1.86 -0.64
CA GLU A 179 21.57 -1.32 0.72
C GLU A 179 20.48 -1.93 1.62
N LEU A 180 19.23 -2.10 1.10
CA LEU A 180 18.14 -2.76 1.81
C LEU A 180 18.48 -4.23 2.12
N ASP A 181 19.00 -5.00 1.16
CA ASP A 181 19.39 -6.40 1.41
C ASP A 181 20.50 -6.49 2.47
N ALA A 182 21.53 -5.63 2.38
CA ALA A 182 22.60 -5.57 3.37
C ALA A 182 22.10 -5.20 4.77
N GLN A 183 21.19 -4.23 4.86
CA GLN A 183 20.57 -3.82 6.13
C GLN A 183 19.72 -4.95 6.73
N MET A 184 18.91 -5.63 5.91
CA MET A 184 18.14 -6.79 6.38
C MET A 184 19.05 -7.95 6.80
N GLN A 185 20.17 -8.16 6.11
CA GLN A 185 21.16 -9.14 6.51
C GLN A 185 21.76 -8.82 7.88
N ALA A 186 22.20 -7.58 8.10
CA ALA A 186 22.74 -7.14 9.38
C ALA A 186 21.71 -7.30 10.52
N LEU A 187 20.44 -6.96 10.23
CA LEU A 187 19.34 -7.07 11.19
C LEU A 187 19.07 -8.52 11.60
N VAL A 188 19.05 -9.44 10.63
CA VAL A 188 18.82 -10.89 10.87
C VAL A 188 20.02 -11.52 11.62
N GLN A 189 21.25 -11.04 11.39
CA GLN A 189 22.47 -11.54 12.02
C GLN A 189 22.78 -10.87 13.37
N ALA A 190 22.00 -9.86 13.77
CA ALA A 190 22.22 -9.16 15.03
C ALA A 190 22.09 -10.11 16.25
N PRO A 191 22.87 -9.92 17.33
CA PRO A 191 22.80 -10.79 18.50
C PRO A 191 21.49 -10.67 19.28
N GLN A 192 20.73 -9.59 19.06
CA GLN A 192 19.43 -9.34 19.68
C GLN A 192 18.44 -8.91 18.63
N HIS A 193 17.20 -9.41 18.71
CA HIS A 193 16.13 -9.10 17.80
C HIS A 193 14.97 -8.43 18.53
N SER A 194 14.27 -7.53 17.83
CA SER A 194 13.01 -7.00 18.30
C SER A 194 11.97 -8.12 18.47
N PRO A 195 10.91 -7.91 19.26
CA PRO A 195 9.85 -8.92 19.41
C PRO A 195 9.22 -9.33 18.08
N LEU A 196 9.00 -8.38 17.16
CA LEU A 196 8.45 -8.65 15.85
C LEU A 196 9.39 -9.49 14.99
N LEU A 197 10.66 -9.09 14.89
CA LEU A 197 11.64 -9.81 14.08
C LEU A 197 11.86 -11.22 14.62
N ARG A 198 11.95 -11.39 15.95
CA ARG A 198 12.11 -12.71 16.58
C ARG A 198 10.96 -13.63 16.21
N GLN A 199 9.71 -13.16 16.28
CA GLN A 199 8.55 -13.96 15.88
C GLN A 199 8.57 -14.37 14.42
N ILE A 200 9.10 -13.52 13.53
CA ILE A 200 9.29 -13.87 12.10
C ILE A 200 10.38 -14.92 11.96
N LEU A 201 11.52 -14.74 12.62
CA LEU A 201 12.66 -15.66 12.56
C LEU A 201 12.30 -17.05 13.07
N ASP A 202 11.56 -17.14 14.17
CA ASP A 202 11.11 -18.42 14.77
C ASP A 202 10.23 -19.24 13.80
N ARG A 203 9.60 -18.59 12.81
CA ARG A 203 8.73 -19.21 11.81
C ARG A 203 9.36 -19.35 10.43
N SER A 204 10.57 -18.83 10.24
CA SER A 204 11.21 -18.74 8.92
C SER A 204 12.12 -19.94 8.58
N GLY A 205 12.14 -21.00 9.38
CA GLY A 205 13.14 -22.06 9.34
C GLY A 205 13.41 -22.74 7.99
N GLU A 206 12.41 -22.78 7.10
CA GLU A 206 12.56 -23.36 5.75
C GLU A 206 12.76 -22.31 4.65
N LEU A 207 12.75 -21.02 4.99
CA LEU A 207 12.96 -19.97 4.00
C LEU A 207 14.43 -19.81 3.65
N ALA A 208 14.73 -19.72 2.36
CA ALA A 208 16.06 -19.31 1.94
C ALA A 208 16.39 -17.93 2.53
N PRO A 209 17.61 -17.70 3.07
CA PRO A 209 17.98 -16.44 3.70
C PRO A 209 17.74 -15.20 2.82
N ALA A 210 17.94 -15.32 1.51
CA ALA A 210 17.68 -14.24 0.56
C ALA A 210 16.17 -13.94 0.41
N ASP A 211 15.29 -14.95 0.50
CA ASP A 211 13.84 -14.77 0.42
C ASP A 211 13.31 -14.12 1.70
N LEU A 212 13.84 -14.48 2.87
CA LEU A 212 13.52 -13.82 4.14
C LEU A 212 13.90 -12.34 4.09
N ARG A 213 15.16 -12.01 3.74
CA ARG A 213 15.62 -10.62 3.67
C ARG A 213 14.80 -9.79 2.68
N ALA A 214 14.55 -10.34 1.49
CA ALA A 214 13.73 -9.68 0.48
C ALA A 214 12.31 -9.37 1.00
N ASN A 215 11.69 -10.27 1.75
CA ASN A 215 10.35 -10.05 2.28
C ASN A 215 10.34 -9.13 3.51
N LEU A 216 11.39 -9.04 4.31
CA LEU A 216 11.56 -7.99 5.31
C LEU A 216 11.68 -6.60 4.66
N ALA A 217 12.54 -6.45 3.65
CA ALA A 217 12.59 -5.23 2.83
C ALA A 217 11.25 -4.95 2.13
N GLY A 218 10.56 -6.01 1.70
CA GLY A 218 9.22 -5.95 1.12
C GLY A 218 8.17 -5.38 2.06
N LEU A 219 8.23 -5.61 3.36
CA LEU A 219 7.34 -4.98 4.34
C LEU A 219 7.49 -3.46 4.32
N LEU A 220 8.74 -2.95 4.32
CA LEU A 220 9.02 -1.52 4.23
C LEU A 220 8.50 -0.94 2.92
N ALA A 221 8.82 -1.60 1.79
CA ALA A 221 8.40 -1.16 0.46
C ALA A 221 6.88 -1.13 0.27
N GLN A 222 6.14 -2.10 0.84
CA GLN A 222 4.68 -2.11 0.79
C GLN A 222 4.04 -1.02 1.66
N THR A 223 4.73 -0.60 2.72
CA THR A 223 4.27 0.46 3.62
C THR A 223 4.39 1.84 2.97
N HIS A 224 5.43 2.07 2.15
CA HIS A 224 5.78 3.38 1.62
C HIS A 224 4.59 4.07 0.92
N ASP A 225 4.20 3.63 -0.27
CA ASP A 225 3.15 4.30 -1.05
C ASP A 225 1.75 4.13 -0.45
N ALA A 226 1.48 2.95 0.14
CA ALA A 226 0.16 2.66 0.69
C ALA A 226 -0.17 3.53 1.92
N CYS A 227 0.79 3.69 2.84
CA CYS A 227 0.58 4.56 4.00
C CYS A 227 0.67 6.05 3.61
N ALA A 228 1.59 6.42 2.69
CA ALA A 228 1.66 7.79 2.19
C ALA A 228 0.33 8.24 1.57
N GLY A 229 -0.28 7.38 0.76
CA GLY A 229 -1.59 7.66 0.18
C GLY A 229 -2.71 7.69 1.23
N LEU A 230 -2.71 6.80 2.22
CA LEU A 230 -3.73 6.79 3.25
C LEU A 230 -3.65 8.01 4.17
N VAL A 231 -2.44 8.44 4.56
CA VAL A 231 -2.22 9.71 5.28
C VAL A 231 -2.67 10.88 4.42
N GLY A 232 -2.21 10.97 3.17
CA GLY A 232 -2.51 12.07 2.27
C GLY A 232 -4.00 12.20 1.95
N ASN A 233 -4.68 11.11 1.57
CA ASN A 233 -6.13 11.13 1.29
C ASN A 233 -6.94 11.49 2.54
N SER A 234 -6.47 11.06 3.72
CA SER A 234 -7.08 11.48 5.00
C SER A 234 -6.90 12.98 5.24
N LEU A 235 -5.72 13.53 4.97
CA LEU A 235 -5.47 14.96 5.09
C LEU A 235 -6.32 15.79 4.12
N VAL A 236 -6.42 15.39 2.86
CA VAL A 236 -7.31 16.03 1.87
C VAL A 236 -8.76 16.06 2.37
N ALA A 237 -9.25 14.93 2.92
CA ALA A 237 -10.60 14.86 3.46
C ALA A 237 -10.79 15.74 4.71
N LEU A 238 -9.79 15.84 5.56
CA LEU A 238 -9.83 16.70 6.76
C LEU A 238 -9.77 18.18 6.38
N LEU A 239 -8.90 18.56 5.44
CA LEU A 239 -8.81 19.95 4.94
C LEU A 239 -10.14 20.41 4.32
N ALA A 240 -10.87 19.51 3.65
CA ALA A 240 -12.18 19.78 3.09
C ALA A 240 -13.31 19.82 4.14
N ALA A 241 -13.07 19.36 5.39
CA ALA A 241 -14.10 19.23 6.42
C ALA A 241 -13.62 19.70 7.81
N PRO A 242 -13.45 21.00 8.05
CA PRO A 242 -12.98 21.55 9.33
C PRO A 242 -13.81 21.11 10.55
N ALA A 243 -15.13 20.98 10.39
CA ALA A 243 -16.01 20.46 11.44
C ALA A 243 -15.65 19.01 11.87
N MET A 244 -15.21 18.17 10.92
CA MET A 244 -14.74 16.83 11.22
C MET A 244 -13.39 16.85 11.92
N GLN A 245 -12.46 17.73 11.53
CA GLN A 245 -11.21 17.91 12.26
C GLN A 245 -11.47 18.24 13.74
N GLN A 246 -12.35 19.21 13.98
CA GLN A 246 -12.71 19.61 15.34
C GLN A 246 -13.33 18.46 16.13
N ARG A 247 -14.25 17.70 15.50
CA ARG A 247 -14.89 16.55 16.12
C ARG A 247 -13.87 15.46 16.49
N LEU A 248 -12.93 15.12 15.60
CA LEU A 248 -11.90 14.12 15.88
C LEU A 248 -10.89 14.57 16.94
N ARG A 249 -10.68 15.89 17.10
CA ARG A 249 -9.90 16.43 18.23
C ARG A 249 -10.61 16.27 19.55
N GLN A 250 -11.92 16.50 19.58
CA GLN A 250 -12.75 16.38 20.81
C GLN A 250 -13.03 14.93 21.18
N GLU A 251 -13.20 14.05 20.19
CA GLU A 251 -13.53 12.64 20.32
C GLU A 251 -12.50 11.74 19.61
N PRO A 252 -11.24 11.63 20.15
CA PRO A 252 -10.17 10.86 19.47
C PRO A 252 -10.49 9.38 19.24
N GLY A 253 -11.44 8.81 19.99
CA GLY A 253 -11.92 7.43 19.81
C GLY A 253 -12.60 7.19 18.48
N LEU A 254 -13.14 8.23 17.81
CA LEU A 254 -13.78 8.13 16.50
C LEU A 254 -12.79 7.97 15.34
N LEU A 255 -11.50 8.28 15.56
CA LEU A 255 -10.51 8.33 14.49
C LEU A 255 -10.34 6.98 13.78
N GLY A 256 -10.41 5.86 14.53
CA GLY A 256 -10.29 4.53 13.95
C GLY A 256 -11.40 4.22 12.95
N ASP A 257 -12.65 4.42 13.34
CA ASP A 257 -13.81 4.17 12.49
C ASP A 257 -13.85 5.13 11.30
N TRP A 258 -13.50 6.38 11.51
CA TRP A 258 -13.38 7.38 10.44
C TRP A 258 -12.30 6.99 9.43
N LEU A 259 -11.14 6.50 9.88
CA LEU A 259 -10.06 6.05 9.00
C LEU A 259 -10.46 4.81 8.20
N LEU A 260 -11.17 3.85 8.83
CA LEU A 260 -11.73 2.69 8.14
C LEU A 260 -12.68 3.09 7.01
N GLU A 261 -13.50 4.10 7.23
CA GLU A 261 -14.39 4.62 6.19
C GLU A 261 -13.62 5.35 5.10
N ARG A 262 -12.60 6.16 5.45
CA ARG A 262 -11.76 6.87 4.47
C ARG A 262 -11.01 5.94 3.56
N GLN A 263 -10.35 4.91 4.10
CA GLN A 263 -9.65 3.91 3.29
C GLN A 263 -10.59 3.13 2.35
N ARG A 264 -11.88 2.99 2.67
CA ARG A 264 -12.88 2.38 1.82
C ARG A 264 -13.31 3.34 0.71
N LEU A 265 -13.61 4.59 1.05
CA LEU A 265 -14.14 5.59 0.11
C LEU A 265 -13.10 6.12 -0.85
N ASP A 266 -11.86 6.34 -0.38
CA ASP A 266 -10.76 6.86 -1.20
C ASP A 266 -9.45 6.11 -0.91
N PRO A 267 -9.36 4.82 -1.32
CA PRO A 267 -8.21 3.99 -1.01
C PRO A 267 -6.94 4.48 -1.73
N PRO A 268 -5.77 4.39 -1.07
CA PRO A 268 -4.49 4.74 -1.70
C PRO A 268 -4.14 3.83 -2.90
N VAL A 269 -4.57 2.56 -2.85
CA VAL A 269 -4.41 1.62 -3.96
C VAL A 269 -5.75 1.50 -4.68
N GLN A 270 -5.87 2.16 -5.83
CA GLN A 270 -7.11 2.23 -6.60
C GLN A 270 -7.39 0.97 -7.39
N ASN A 271 -6.34 0.33 -7.88
CA ASN A 271 -6.44 -0.88 -8.68
C ASN A 271 -5.24 -1.82 -8.49
N THR A 272 -5.41 -3.05 -8.93
CA THR A 272 -4.33 -4.03 -9.09
C THR A 272 -4.52 -4.81 -10.39
N ARG A 273 -3.54 -5.61 -10.77
CA ARG A 273 -3.64 -6.45 -11.97
C ARG A 273 -3.64 -7.92 -11.61
N ARG A 274 -4.30 -8.71 -12.47
CA ARG A 274 -4.19 -10.16 -12.50
C ARG A 274 -3.92 -10.61 -13.92
N PHE A 275 -3.20 -11.70 -14.05
CA PHE A 275 -2.81 -12.31 -15.31
C PHE A 275 -3.37 -13.72 -15.36
N VAL A 276 -4.13 -14.02 -16.41
CA VAL A 276 -4.75 -15.33 -16.60
C VAL A 276 -3.68 -16.32 -17.05
N THR A 277 -3.47 -17.38 -16.30
CA THR A 277 -2.42 -18.37 -16.58
C THR A 277 -2.91 -19.62 -17.27
N ALA A 278 -4.22 -19.90 -17.24
CA ALA A 278 -4.88 -21.00 -17.94
C ALA A 278 -6.31 -20.57 -18.33
N PRO A 279 -6.89 -21.15 -19.39
CA PRO A 279 -8.29 -20.87 -19.73
C PRO A 279 -9.21 -21.13 -18.53
N CYS A 280 -10.10 -20.19 -18.26
CA CYS A 280 -11.00 -20.25 -17.11
C CYS A 280 -12.23 -19.38 -17.30
N THR A 281 -13.25 -19.62 -16.47
CA THR A 281 -14.47 -18.80 -16.45
C THR A 281 -14.50 -18.01 -15.14
N VAL A 282 -14.51 -16.68 -15.21
CA VAL A 282 -14.59 -15.80 -14.05
C VAL A 282 -15.80 -14.89 -14.18
N HIS A 283 -16.67 -14.87 -13.16
CA HIS A 283 -17.88 -14.05 -13.17
C HIS A 283 -18.73 -14.20 -14.45
N GLY A 284 -18.83 -15.44 -14.97
CA GLY A 284 -19.58 -15.75 -16.19
C GLY A 284 -18.87 -15.39 -17.51
N VAL A 285 -17.63 -14.90 -17.47
CA VAL A 285 -16.82 -14.56 -18.65
C VAL A 285 -15.74 -15.60 -18.87
N GLU A 286 -15.64 -16.11 -20.10
CA GLU A 286 -14.54 -17.00 -20.51
C GLU A 286 -13.29 -16.19 -20.79
N LEU A 287 -12.19 -16.56 -20.14
CA LEU A 287 -10.89 -15.92 -20.23
C LEU A 287 -9.84 -16.90 -20.78
N GLN A 288 -8.91 -16.37 -21.57
CA GLN A 288 -7.81 -17.14 -22.15
C GLN A 288 -6.48 -16.89 -21.44
N ALA A 289 -5.60 -17.87 -21.48
CA ALA A 289 -4.23 -17.71 -20.96
C ALA A 289 -3.53 -16.52 -21.64
N GLY A 290 -2.82 -15.70 -20.85
CA GLY A 290 -2.14 -14.50 -21.31
C GLY A 290 -2.97 -13.21 -21.22
N GLU A 291 -4.27 -13.30 -20.99
CA GLU A 291 -5.10 -12.11 -20.79
C GLU A 291 -4.79 -11.40 -19.48
N THR A 292 -4.97 -10.10 -19.48
CA THR A 292 -4.76 -9.24 -18.29
C THR A 292 -6.08 -8.69 -17.81
N ILE A 293 -6.25 -8.67 -16.48
CA ILE A 293 -7.41 -8.11 -15.81
C ILE A 293 -6.96 -6.94 -14.93
N LEU A 294 -7.49 -5.76 -15.17
CA LEU A 294 -7.40 -4.61 -14.26
C LEU A 294 -8.51 -4.71 -13.23
N VAL A 295 -8.14 -4.84 -11.97
CA VAL A 295 -9.07 -5.04 -10.86
C VAL A 295 -9.24 -3.72 -10.13
N LEU A 296 -10.37 -3.04 -10.31
CA LEU A 296 -10.66 -1.71 -9.75
C LEU A 296 -11.18 -1.84 -8.31
N LEU A 297 -10.27 -1.87 -7.34
CA LEU A 297 -10.59 -2.00 -5.92
C LEU A 297 -11.46 -0.84 -5.43
N ALA A 298 -11.10 0.39 -5.82
CA ALA A 298 -11.84 1.60 -5.46
C ALA A 298 -13.27 1.63 -6.03
N ALA A 299 -13.45 1.12 -7.25
CA ALA A 299 -14.77 1.00 -7.84
C ALA A 299 -15.65 0.00 -7.07
N ALA A 300 -15.10 -1.16 -6.75
CA ALA A 300 -15.80 -2.22 -6.01
C ALA A 300 -16.12 -1.80 -4.56
N ASN A 301 -15.28 -0.98 -3.93
CA ASN A 301 -15.54 -0.46 -2.58
C ASN A 301 -16.79 0.43 -2.49
N GLN A 302 -17.22 1.00 -3.58
CA GLN A 302 -18.40 1.84 -3.67
C GLN A 302 -19.57 1.15 -4.38
N ASP A 303 -19.49 -0.16 -4.56
CA ASP A 303 -20.59 -0.96 -5.10
C ASP A 303 -21.72 -1.07 -4.05
N PRO A 304 -22.98 -0.72 -4.36
CA PRO A 304 -24.10 -0.93 -3.45
C PRO A 304 -24.25 -2.38 -2.98
N ALA A 305 -23.79 -3.35 -3.79
CA ALA A 305 -23.83 -4.78 -3.44
C ALA A 305 -22.67 -5.22 -2.52
N LEU A 306 -21.74 -4.33 -2.15
CA LEU A 306 -20.53 -4.68 -1.38
C LEU A 306 -20.85 -5.42 -0.08
N ALA A 307 -21.80 -4.93 0.70
CA ALA A 307 -22.17 -5.54 1.99
C ALA A 307 -22.71 -6.97 1.85
N ALA A 308 -23.42 -7.28 0.78
CA ALA A 308 -23.92 -8.63 0.50
C ALA A 308 -22.79 -9.61 0.15
N ILE A 309 -21.66 -9.11 -0.36
CA ILE A 309 -20.53 -9.92 -0.82
C ILE A 309 -19.48 -10.10 0.29
N THR A 310 -19.19 -9.02 1.03
CA THR A 310 -18.12 -9.00 2.07
C THR A 310 -18.66 -9.27 3.47
N GLY A 311 -19.98 -9.39 3.65
CA GLY A 311 -20.63 -9.50 4.95
C GLY A 311 -20.86 -8.16 5.62
N SER A 312 -21.70 -8.16 6.65
CA SER A 312 -22.16 -6.93 7.34
C SER A 312 -21.16 -6.37 8.35
N ASN A 313 -19.98 -6.97 8.54
CA ASN A 313 -18.96 -6.45 9.46
C ASN A 313 -18.22 -5.26 8.82
N PRO A 314 -18.40 -4.01 9.31
CA PRO A 314 -17.76 -2.81 8.76
C PRO A 314 -16.23 -2.92 8.71
N ALA A 315 -15.62 -3.62 9.67
CA ALA A 315 -14.17 -3.80 9.75
C ALA A 315 -13.58 -4.62 8.58
N HIS A 316 -14.43 -5.41 7.91
CA HIS A 316 -14.04 -6.25 6.78
C HIS A 316 -14.63 -5.78 5.44
N GLN A 317 -15.33 -4.64 5.41
CA GLN A 317 -15.93 -4.12 4.18
C GLN A 317 -14.87 -3.56 3.24
N GLY A 318 -14.93 -4.02 1.99
CA GLY A 318 -14.15 -3.49 0.88
C GLY A 318 -12.86 -4.25 0.55
N PHE A 319 -12.29 -3.83 -0.56
CA PHE A 319 -11.14 -4.46 -1.21
C PHE A 319 -9.86 -3.63 -1.12
N SER A 320 -9.82 -2.56 -0.32
CA SER A 320 -8.65 -1.67 -0.21
C SER A 320 -7.39 -2.41 0.25
N PHE A 321 -7.54 -3.48 1.02
CA PHE A 321 -6.47 -4.38 1.44
C PHE A 321 -6.45 -5.69 0.66
N GLY A 322 -7.10 -5.73 -0.51
CA GLY A 322 -7.23 -6.93 -1.32
C GLY A 322 -8.13 -8.01 -0.70
N ALA A 323 -8.16 -9.18 -1.34
CA ALA A 323 -8.88 -10.37 -0.88
C ALA A 323 -8.13 -11.64 -1.31
N GLY A 324 -8.63 -12.83 -0.87
CA GLY A 324 -8.05 -14.13 -1.22
C GLY A 324 -6.62 -14.31 -0.71
N ALA A 325 -5.83 -15.07 -1.46
CA ALA A 325 -4.46 -15.43 -1.10
C ALA A 325 -3.53 -14.22 -0.93
N HIS A 326 -3.79 -13.13 -1.63
CA HIS A 326 -3.00 -11.89 -1.59
C HIS A 326 -3.63 -10.77 -0.72
N ARG A 327 -4.56 -11.10 0.17
CA ARG A 327 -5.05 -10.15 1.18
C ARG A 327 -3.87 -9.59 1.98
N CYS A 328 -3.89 -8.29 2.24
CA CYS A 328 -2.80 -7.62 2.97
C CYS A 328 -2.62 -8.23 4.38
N PRO A 329 -1.43 -8.77 4.70
CA PRO A 329 -1.15 -9.32 6.03
C PRO A 329 -0.90 -8.22 7.08
N GLY A 330 -0.53 -7.01 6.63
CA GLY A 330 -0.19 -5.86 7.49
C GLY A 330 -1.31 -4.83 7.67
N ARG A 331 -2.58 -5.19 7.38
CA ARG A 331 -3.72 -4.27 7.44
C ARG A 331 -3.80 -3.52 8.77
N GLU A 332 -3.83 -4.26 9.87
CA GLU A 332 -3.99 -3.66 11.22
C GLU A 332 -2.79 -2.80 11.61
N LEU A 333 -1.58 -3.23 11.24
CA LEU A 333 -0.35 -2.46 11.45
C LEU A 333 -0.38 -1.15 10.66
N ALA A 334 -0.74 -1.19 9.38
CA ALA A 334 -0.81 0.00 8.53
C ALA A 334 -1.85 1.01 9.06
N LEU A 335 -3.04 0.53 9.44
CA LEU A 335 -4.09 1.36 10.04
C LEU A 335 -3.62 1.96 11.36
N GLY A 336 -2.97 1.17 12.24
CA GLY A 336 -2.44 1.65 13.52
C GLY A 336 -1.36 2.73 13.34
N ILE A 337 -0.42 2.54 12.41
CA ILE A 337 0.60 3.55 12.09
C ILE A 337 -0.05 4.86 11.62
N VAL A 338 -0.94 4.77 10.64
CA VAL A 338 -1.61 5.95 10.08
C VAL A 338 -2.50 6.64 11.12
N GLN A 339 -3.24 5.87 11.93
CA GLN A 339 -4.04 6.42 13.02
C GLN A 339 -3.20 7.20 14.04
N CYS A 340 -2.02 6.68 14.39
CA CYS A 340 -1.10 7.36 15.29
C CYS A 340 -0.60 8.70 14.71
N LEU A 341 -0.18 8.69 13.44
CA LEU A 341 0.28 9.90 12.75
C LEU A 341 -0.83 10.94 12.64
N LEU A 342 -2.05 10.55 12.24
CA LEU A 342 -3.18 11.46 12.16
C LEU A 342 -3.59 12.00 13.53
N ARG A 343 -3.53 11.18 14.59
CA ARG A 343 -3.78 11.65 15.96
C ARG A 343 -2.78 12.73 16.37
N ALA A 344 -1.49 12.52 16.11
CA ALA A 344 -0.46 13.50 16.41
C ALA A 344 -0.65 14.80 15.60
N LEU A 345 -0.98 14.71 14.31
CA LEU A 345 -1.31 15.87 13.47
C LEU A 345 -2.53 16.65 13.97
N LEU A 346 -3.57 15.95 14.39
CA LEU A 346 -4.78 16.58 14.91
C LEU A 346 -4.56 17.27 16.28
N GLN A 347 -3.61 16.79 17.09
CA GLN A 347 -3.24 17.41 18.36
C GLN A 347 -2.31 18.63 18.21
N GLY A 348 -1.70 18.80 17.03
CA GLY A 348 -0.83 19.93 16.72
C GLY A 348 -1.60 21.26 16.48
N PRO A 349 -0.89 22.32 16.05
CA PRO A 349 -1.43 23.68 15.91
C PRO A 349 -2.52 23.83 14.83
N GLY A 350 -2.92 22.78 14.22
CA GLY A 350 -4.04 22.72 13.28
C GLY A 350 -3.58 22.73 11.81
N LEU A 351 -4.20 21.85 11.05
CA LEU A 351 -3.99 21.75 9.61
C LEU A 351 -4.47 23.02 8.87
N ASP A 352 -5.40 23.75 9.47
CA ASP A 352 -5.98 24.99 8.91
C ASP A 352 -4.96 26.13 8.82
N ALA A 353 -3.86 26.06 9.57
CA ALA A 353 -2.76 27.03 9.50
C ALA A 353 -1.89 26.84 8.24
N LEU A 354 -1.99 25.67 7.59
CA LEU A 354 -1.23 25.36 6.40
C LEU A 354 -2.00 25.78 5.15
N ALA A 355 -1.45 26.71 4.39
CA ALA A 355 -1.99 27.11 3.09
C ALA A 355 -1.47 26.14 2.02
N LEU A 356 -2.23 25.09 1.76
CA LEU A 356 -1.81 23.98 0.90
C LEU A 356 -2.63 23.89 -0.37
N ASP A 357 -1.93 23.53 -1.45
CA ASP A 357 -2.49 22.94 -2.66
C ASP A 357 -1.99 21.50 -2.78
N TRP A 358 -2.61 20.70 -3.61
CA TRP A 358 -2.14 19.33 -3.87
C TRP A 358 -2.49 18.86 -5.27
N GLN A 359 -1.69 17.92 -5.75
CA GLN A 359 -1.96 17.14 -6.95
C GLN A 359 -1.67 15.66 -6.68
N TYR A 360 -2.29 14.76 -7.44
CA TYR A 360 -1.98 13.34 -7.29
C TYR A 360 -0.68 13.00 -7.99
N LEU A 361 0.19 12.27 -7.28
CA LEU A 361 1.43 11.72 -7.86
C LEU A 361 1.09 10.84 -9.06
N ALA A 362 1.83 11.04 -10.18
CA ALA A 362 1.64 10.22 -11.37
C ALA A 362 1.82 8.73 -11.05
N SER A 363 0.76 7.96 -11.23
CA SER A 363 0.74 6.52 -10.91
C SER A 363 -0.29 5.79 -11.78
N VAL A 364 -0.02 4.52 -12.07
CA VAL A 364 -0.96 3.64 -12.78
C VAL A 364 -1.98 2.98 -11.85
N ASN A 365 -1.76 3.02 -10.54
CA ASN A 365 -2.57 2.32 -9.56
C ASN A 365 -2.70 3.01 -8.21
N GLY A 366 -1.82 3.95 -7.90
CA GLY A 366 -1.80 4.69 -6.64
C GLY A 366 -2.58 6.00 -6.72
N ARG A 367 -3.14 6.41 -5.59
CA ARG A 367 -3.80 7.70 -5.40
C ARG A 367 -3.18 8.35 -4.17
N ILE A 368 -2.12 9.13 -4.40
CA ILE A 368 -1.26 9.69 -3.36
C ILE A 368 -1.19 11.20 -3.59
N PRO A 369 -1.81 12.03 -2.73
CA PRO A 369 -1.69 13.48 -2.81
C PRO A 369 -0.24 13.91 -2.53
N LEU A 370 0.29 14.77 -3.37
CA LEU A 370 1.54 15.46 -3.16
C LEU A 370 1.20 16.93 -2.85
N PHE A 371 1.50 17.35 -1.63
CA PHE A 371 1.21 18.70 -1.18
C PHE A 371 2.29 19.68 -1.63
N SER A 372 1.88 20.92 -1.91
CA SER A 372 2.73 22.09 -2.15
C SER A 372 2.22 23.27 -1.33
N ASP A 373 3.10 24.18 -0.96
CA ASP A 373 2.68 25.42 -0.31
C ASP A 373 1.99 26.34 -1.34
N ARG A 374 0.88 26.97 -0.92
CA ARG A 374 0.08 27.79 -1.83
C ARG A 374 0.90 28.98 -2.35
N GLY A 375 0.99 29.10 -3.65
CA GLY A 375 1.76 30.14 -4.33
C GLY A 375 3.12 29.68 -4.86
N GLU A 376 3.59 28.44 -4.57
CA GLU A 376 4.81 27.89 -5.19
C GLU A 376 4.58 27.29 -6.58
N ALA A 377 3.32 27.01 -6.94
CA ALA A 377 2.98 26.36 -8.22
C ALA A 377 3.06 27.30 -9.46
N GLU A 378 3.39 28.57 -9.29
CA GLU A 378 3.46 29.57 -10.37
C GLU A 378 4.91 29.94 -10.78
N GLN A 379 5.91 29.24 -10.30
CA GLN A 379 7.30 29.39 -10.73
C GLN A 379 7.78 28.11 -11.44
#